data_c3de383dfbaf8125bb05ec2850d806af
#
_entry.id   c3de383dfbaf8125bb05ec2850d806af
#
_cell.length_a   1.000
_cell.length_b   1.000
_cell.length_c   1.000
_cell.angle_alpha   90.00
_cell.angle_beta   90.00
_cell.angle_gamma   90.00
#
_symmetry.space_group_name_H-M   'P 1'
#
loop_
_entity.id
_entity.type
_entity.pdbx_description
1 polymer ?
#
loop_
_entity_poly.entity_id
_entity_poly.type
_entity_poly.pdbx_seq_one_letter_code
_entity_poly.pdbx_strand_id
1 'polypeptide(L)'
;MRFLNELHEGDRVNGIYLCKQKQAATTKNGKPYENLILQDKTGVIDGKIWDPNSLGIDDFDALDYIEIMGDVTSFAGAMQLNIKRARKAGEGEYDPADYLPTSENSVDDMQSQLRDLINSVKNPYLSQLLKKLFVEDQEFMKIFEGHSAAKTVHHGFIGGLMEHTLGVTRLCDYMANAYPLLNRDLLITTALLHDVGKTKELSAFPMNDYTDEGQLLGHIVIGAQMVHDLVKEIPDFPEKLENQVIHCILAHHGELEYGSPKKPALAEAVALNLADNTDARMETLTEIFHADKGKKEWLGYNRLFESNLRRTGDI
;
A
#
# COMPACT_ATOMS: atom_id res chain seq x y z
N MET A 1 12.54 -5.15 -20.28
CA MET A 1 11.14 -5.57 -20.44
C MET A 1 10.43 -4.57 -21.35
N ARG A 2 9.42 -4.96 -22.15
CA ARG A 2 8.57 -4.04 -22.93
C ARG A 2 7.25 -3.90 -22.18
N PHE A 3 6.86 -2.67 -21.86
CA PHE A 3 5.65 -2.40 -21.08
C PHE A 3 4.38 -2.48 -21.94
N LEU A 4 3.24 -2.76 -21.29
CA LEU A 4 1.95 -2.96 -21.97
C LEU A 4 1.50 -1.75 -22.77
N ASN A 5 1.77 -0.53 -22.30
CA ASN A 5 1.44 0.71 -23.01
C ASN A 5 2.27 0.95 -24.30
N GLU A 6 3.34 0.17 -24.51
CA GLU A 6 4.21 0.22 -25.70
C GLU A 6 3.82 -0.80 -26.76
N LEU A 7 2.81 -1.66 -26.45
CA LEU A 7 2.41 -2.76 -27.34
C LEU A 7 1.43 -2.27 -28.41
N HIS A 8 1.59 -2.80 -29.61
CA HIS A 8 0.73 -2.53 -30.76
C HIS A 8 0.28 -3.85 -31.40
N GLU A 9 -0.84 -3.82 -32.13
CA GLU A 9 -1.34 -4.96 -32.87
C GLU A 9 -0.27 -5.49 -33.86
N GLY A 10 -0.07 -6.80 -33.84
CA GLY A 10 0.96 -7.47 -34.66
C GLY A 10 2.32 -7.63 -34.00
N ASP A 11 2.53 -7.03 -32.82
CA ASP A 11 3.78 -7.19 -32.08
C ASP A 11 3.95 -8.61 -31.56
N ARG A 12 5.21 -9.09 -31.57
CA ARG A 12 5.62 -10.27 -30.81
C ARG A 12 6.11 -9.84 -29.42
N VAL A 13 5.61 -10.52 -28.41
CA VAL A 13 5.93 -10.27 -27.01
C VAL A 13 6.71 -11.45 -26.46
N ASN A 14 7.83 -11.15 -25.79
CA ASN A 14 8.56 -12.04 -24.92
C ASN A 14 8.94 -11.24 -23.66
N GLY A 15 8.34 -11.58 -22.54
CA GLY A 15 8.56 -10.84 -21.30
C GLY A 15 7.81 -11.41 -20.12
N ILE A 16 8.14 -10.92 -18.94
CA ILE A 16 7.49 -11.31 -17.69
C ILE A 16 6.37 -10.32 -17.39
N TYR A 17 5.21 -10.82 -16.96
CA TYR A 17 4.05 -10.04 -16.55
C TYR A 17 3.42 -10.67 -15.30
N LEU A 18 2.75 -9.87 -14.48
CA LEU A 18 1.94 -10.38 -13.38
C LEU A 18 0.63 -10.97 -13.91
N CYS A 19 0.38 -12.23 -13.65
CA CYS A 19 -0.90 -12.88 -13.95
C CYS A 19 -1.94 -12.45 -12.89
N LYS A 20 -2.58 -11.30 -13.06
CA LYS A 20 -3.55 -10.78 -12.09
C LYS A 20 -4.75 -11.70 -11.88
N GLN A 21 -5.21 -12.33 -12.97
CA GLN A 21 -6.32 -13.28 -12.95
C GLN A 21 -6.08 -14.42 -13.93
N LYS A 22 -6.51 -15.63 -13.57
CA LYS A 22 -6.51 -16.82 -14.40
C LYS A 22 -7.85 -17.51 -14.30
N GLN A 23 -8.52 -17.75 -15.41
CA GLN A 23 -9.82 -18.40 -15.47
C GLN A 23 -9.87 -19.42 -16.60
N ALA A 24 -10.10 -20.68 -16.23
CA ALA A 24 -10.38 -21.73 -17.22
C ALA A 24 -11.77 -21.50 -17.85
N ALA A 25 -11.84 -21.69 -19.17
CA ALA A 25 -13.06 -21.51 -19.94
C ALA A 25 -13.13 -22.55 -21.09
N THR A 26 -14.27 -22.64 -21.74
CA THR A 26 -14.50 -23.57 -22.84
C THR A 26 -15.04 -22.82 -24.06
N THR A 27 -14.46 -23.06 -25.22
CA THR A 27 -14.96 -22.51 -26.48
C THR A 27 -16.31 -23.08 -26.84
N LYS A 28 -17.04 -22.46 -27.79
CA LYS A 28 -18.30 -22.96 -28.33
C LYS A 28 -18.22 -24.40 -28.89
N ASN A 29 -17.00 -24.83 -29.28
CA ASN A 29 -16.74 -26.16 -29.83
C ASN A 29 -16.23 -27.14 -28.76
N GLY A 30 -16.34 -26.83 -27.46
CA GLY A 30 -15.94 -27.69 -26.36
C GLY A 30 -14.44 -27.75 -26.06
N LYS A 31 -13.60 -26.95 -26.72
CA LYS A 31 -12.16 -26.93 -26.45
C LYS A 31 -11.85 -26.06 -25.22
N PRO A 32 -11.04 -26.57 -24.28
CA PRO A 32 -10.60 -25.76 -23.13
C PRO A 32 -9.65 -24.66 -23.58
N TYR A 33 -9.73 -23.53 -22.92
CA TYR A 33 -8.77 -22.42 -23.02
C TYR A 33 -8.70 -21.67 -21.69
N GLU A 34 -7.67 -20.85 -21.51
CA GLU A 34 -7.53 -20.01 -20.33
C GLU A 34 -7.61 -18.52 -20.71
N ASN A 35 -8.41 -17.80 -19.92
CA ASN A 35 -8.43 -16.35 -19.91
C ASN A 35 -7.49 -15.85 -18.82
N LEU A 36 -6.61 -14.94 -19.17
CA LEU A 36 -5.72 -14.27 -18.23
C LEU A 36 -5.99 -12.77 -18.29
N ILE A 37 -5.77 -12.10 -17.15
CA ILE A 37 -5.51 -10.66 -17.12
C ILE A 37 -4.06 -10.51 -16.70
N LEU A 38 -3.24 -9.97 -17.59
CA LEU A 38 -1.84 -9.68 -17.35
C LEU A 38 -1.68 -8.21 -16.98
N GLN A 39 -0.78 -7.92 -16.06
CA GLN A 39 -0.53 -6.59 -15.53
C GLN A 39 0.95 -6.26 -15.54
N ASP A 40 1.25 -4.98 -15.82
CA ASP A 40 2.48 -4.30 -15.44
C ASP A 40 2.14 -2.91 -14.86
N LYS A 41 3.14 -2.12 -14.47
CA LYS A 41 2.93 -0.76 -13.90
C LYS A 41 2.23 0.22 -14.84
N THR A 42 2.12 -0.09 -16.12
CA THR A 42 1.50 0.79 -17.14
C THR A 42 0.05 0.45 -17.42
N GLY A 43 -0.44 -0.72 -16.99
CA GLY A 43 -1.82 -1.13 -17.18
C GLY A 43 -2.05 -2.64 -17.14
N VAL A 44 -3.17 -3.03 -17.75
CA VAL A 44 -3.60 -4.43 -17.85
C VAL A 44 -3.94 -4.77 -19.30
N ILE A 45 -3.79 -6.04 -19.66
CA ILE A 45 -4.17 -6.57 -20.98
C ILE A 45 -4.78 -7.97 -20.84
N ASP A 46 -5.80 -8.25 -21.67
CA ASP A 46 -6.33 -9.62 -21.78
C ASP A 46 -5.32 -10.55 -22.43
N GLY A 47 -5.15 -11.75 -21.87
CA GLY A 47 -4.36 -12.83 -22.41
C GLY A 47 -5.21 -14.08 -22.68
N LYS A 48 -4.91 -14.81 -23.75
CA LYS A 48 -5.55 -16.08 -24.09
C LYS A 48 -4.51 -17.17 -24.31
N ILE A 49 -4.70 -18.29 -23.64
CA ILE A 49 -4.00 -19.55 -23.91
C ILE A 49 -5.03 -20.50 -24.51
N TRP A 50 -4.98 -20.67 -25.86
CA TRP A 50 -5.98 -21.46 -26.58
C TRP A 50 -5.80 -22.98 -26.46
N ASP A 51 -4.64 -23.43 -26.03
CA ASP A 51 -4.34 -24.83 -25.73
C ASP A 51 -3.49 -24.93 -24.46
N PRO A 52 -4.15 -24.94 -23.28
CA PRO A 52 -3.46 -24.98 -22.00
C PRO A 52 -2.61 -26.23 -21.77
N ASN A 53 -2.90 -27.32 -22.50
CA ASN A 53 -2.17 -28.57 -22.36
C ASN A 53 -1.03 -28.71 -23.41
N SER A 54 -0.74 -27.67 -24.20
CA SER A 54 0.32 -27.71 -25.21
C SER A 54 1.71 -27.64 -24.56
N LEU A 55 2.68 -28.22 -25.26
CA LEU A 55 4.10 -28.14 -24.89
C LEU A 55 4.55 -26.67 -24.87
N GLY A 56 5.06 -26.24 -23.73
CA GLY A 56 5.52 -24.87 -23.50
C GLY A 56 4.53 -23.98 -22.69
N ILE A 57 3.42 -24.54 -22.25
CA ILE A 57 2.58 -23.98 -21.19
C ILE A 57 2.84 -24.78 -19.93
N ASP A 58 3.57 -24.17 -18.99
CA ASP A 58 3.83 -24.74 -17.68
C ASP A 58 2.70 -24.38 -16.70
N ASP A 59 2.67 -25.03 -15.55
CA ASP A 59 1.68 -24.75 -14.52
C ASP A 59 2.03 -23.46 -13.77
N PHE A 60 1.05 -22.61 -13.58
CA PHE A 60 1.13 -21.36 -12.80
C PHE A 60 -0.27 -20.97 -12.31
N ASP A 61 -0.33 -20.12 -11.31
CA ASP A 61 -1.57 -19.62 -10.71
C ASP A 61 -1.79 -18.11 -10.96
N ALA A 62 -3.00 -17.65 -10.61
CA ALA A 62 -3.22 -16.22 -10.47
C ALA A 62 -2.27 -15.65 -9.39
N LEU A 63 -1.81 -14.43 -9.61
CA LEU A 63 -0.82 -13.70 -8.82
C LEU A 63 0.63 -14.19 -8.96
N ASP A 64 0.88 -15.18 -9.80
CA ASP A 64 2.25 -15.51 -10.22
C ASP A 64 2.78 -14.50 -11.25
N TYR A 65 4.09 -14.23 -11.18
CA TYR A 65 4.81 -13.59 -12.28
C TYR A 65 5.15 -14.65 -13.30
N ILE A 66 4.72 -14.42 -14.55
CA ILE A 66 4.87 -15.41 -15.61
C ILE A 66 5.64 -14.82 -16.81
N GLU A 67 6.64 -15.56 -17.28
CA GLU A 67 7.26 -15.27 -18.58
C GLU A 67 6.38 -15.81 -19.68
N ILE A 68 5.99 -14.96 -20.62
CA ILE A 68 5.14 -15.33 -21.74
C ILE A 68 5.83 -15.07 -23.08
N MET A 69 5.50 -15.90 -24.06
CA MET A 69 5.76 -15.62 -25.49
C MET A 69 4.44 -15.67 -26.24
N GLY A 70 4.16 -14.62 -27.01
CA GLY A 70 2.89 -14.52 -27.74
C GLY A 70 2.87 -13.41 -28.77
N ASP A 71 1.71 -13.19 -29.36
CA ASP A 71 1.47 -12.15 -30.37
C ASP A 71 0.33 -11.24 -29.87
N VAL A 72 0.47 -9.94 -30.09
CA VAL A 72 -0.61 -8.96 -29.82
C VAL A 72 -1.59 -9.00 -30.98
N THR A 73 -2.87 -9.17 -30.64
CA THR A 73 -3.98 -9.17 -31.59
C THR A 73 -5.05 -8.18 -31.15
N SER A 74 -5.97 -7.83 -32.04
CA SER A 74 -7.15 -7.03 -31.70
C SER A 74 -8.40 -7.91 -31.75
N PHE A 75 -9.24 -7.79 -30.73
CA PHE A 75 -10.54 -8.44 -30.68
C PHE A 75 -11.61 -7.44 -30.19
N ALA A 76 -12.67 -7.25 -30.98
CA ALA A 76 -13.74 -6.28 -30.67
C ALA A 76 -13.22 -4.85 -30.35
N GLY A 77 -12.10 -4.44 -30.95
CA GLY A 77 -11.51 -3.11 -30.73
C GLY A 77 -10.60 -3.00 -29.52
N ALA A 78 -10.39 -4.07 -28.75
CA ALA A 78 -9.45 -4.12 -27.64
C ALA A 78 -8.23 -4.99 -28.00
N MET A 79 -7.05 -4.58 -27.51
CA MET A 79 -5.84 -5.39 -27.65
C MET A 79 -5.88 -6.62 -26.75
N GLN A 80 -5.36 -7.73 -27.23
CA GLN A 80 -5.31 -9.01 -26.55
C GLN A 80 -4.00 -9.74 -26.89
N LEU A 81 -3.44 -10.45 -25.92
CA LEU A 81 -2.27 -11.30 -26.10
C LEU A 81 -2.68 -12.74 -26.40
N ASN A 82 -2.26 -13.26 -27.55
CA ASN A 82 -2.32 -14.66 -27.88
C ASN A 82 -1.05 -15.35 -27.38
N ILE A 83 -1.15 -16.04 -26.26
CA ILE A 83 -0.01 -16.65 -25.55
C ILE A 83 0.24 -18.05 -26.10
N LYS A 84 1.47 -18.31 -26.52
CA LYS A 84 1.93 -19.58 -27.08
C LYS A 84 2.83 -20.35 -26.13
N ARG A 85 3.51 -19.64 -25.22
CA ARG A 85 4.32 -20.21 -24.16
C ARG A 85 4.12 -19.40 -22.89
N ALA A 86 4.09 -20.08 -21.76
CA ALA A 86 4.03 -19.48 -20.44
C ALA A 86 4.74 -20.36 -19.44
N ARG A 87 5.57 -19.76 -18.59
CA ARG A 87 6.15 -20.41 -17.41
C ARG A 87 6.12 -19.47 -16.22
N LYS A 88 6.10 -20.02 -15.02
CA LYS A 88 6.31 -19.24 -13.81
C LYS A 88 7.73 -18.68 -13.79
N ALA A 89 7.88 -17.38 -13.49
CA ALA A 89 9.17 -16.75 -13.29
C ALA A 89 9.72 -17.07 -11.91
N GLY A 90 11.03 -17.27 -11.82
CA GLY A 90 11.74 -17.48 -10.55
C GLY A 90 12.04 -16.17 -9.81
N GLU A 91 12.35 -16.29 -8.52
CA GLU A 91 12.84 -15.14 -7.74
C GLU A 91 14.12 -14.56 -8.38
N GLY A 92 14.16 -13.23 -8.50
CA GLY A 92 15.28 -12.50 -9.11
C GLY A 92 15.21 -12.35 -10.62
N GLU A 93 14.23 -12.97 -11.30
CA GLU A 93 14.00 -12.76 -12.74
C GLU A 93 13.17 -11.50 -13.03
N TYR A 94 12.54 -10.90 -12.00
CA TYR A 94 11.68 -9.72 -12.13
C TYR A 94 11.82 -8.79 -10.92
N ASP A 95 11.48 -7.52 -11.13
CA ASP A 95 11.32 -6.52 -10.08
C ASP A 95 9.82 -6.24 -9.88
N PRO A 96 9.24 -6.49 -8.70
CA PRO A 96 7.82 -6.20 -8.42
C PRO A 96 7.39 -4.77 -8.77
N ALA A 97 8.29 -3.79 -8.67
CA ALA A 97 8.04 -2.39 -9.01
C ALA A 97 7.71 -2.16 -10.50
N ASP A 98 8.02 -3.12 -11.37
CA ASP A 98 7.65 -3.04 -12.79
C ASP A 98 6.21 -3.51 -13.07
N TYR A 99 5.53 -4.10 -12.08
CA TYR A 99 4.19 -4.72 -12.27
C TYR A 99 3.11 -4.13 -11.37
N LEU A 100 3.51 -3.49 -10.29
CA LEU A 100 2.62 -2.97 -9.25
C LEU A 100 2.86 -1.47 -9.09
N PRO A 101 1.83 -0.70 -8.72
CA PRO A 101 2.04 0.69 -8.34
C PRO A 101 3.01 0.75 -7.17
N THR A 102 3.96 1.68 -7.22
CA THR A 102 5.03 1.87 -6.23
C THR A 102 5.10 3.34 -5.86
N SER A 103 5.51 3.65 -4.63
CA SER A 103 5.84 5.02 -4.21
C SER A 103 6.84 5.66 -5.20
N GLU A 104 6.62 6.93 -5.52
CA GLU A 104 7.58 7.74 -6.28
C GLU A 104 8.77 8.18 -5.41
N ASN A 105 8.64 8.07 -4.08
CA ASN A 105 9.69 8.41 -3.13
C ASN A 105 10.71 7.27 -3.03
N SER A 106 11.98 7.62 -2.97
CA SER A 106 13.07 6.65 -2.76
C SER A 106 12.93 5.96 -1.40
N VAL A 107 13.03 4.64 -1.37
CA VAL A 107 13.03 3.86 -0.13
C VAL A 107 14.16 4.29 0.80
N ASP A 108 15.37 4.55 0.27
CA ASP A 108 16.53 5.00 1.06
C ASP A 108 16.26 6.35 1.73
N ASP A 109 15.63 7.29 1.00
CA ASP A 109 15.28 8.61 1.55
C ASP A 109 14.20 8.49 2.63
N MET A 110 13.19 7.65 2.42
CA MET A 110 12.15 7.38 3.41
C MET A 110 12.73 6.72 4.67
N GLN A 111 13.62 5.75 4.53
CA GLN A 111 14.33 5.15 5.66
C GLN A 111 15.20 6.17 6.43
N SER A 112 15.87 7.09 5.73
CA SER A 112 16.64 8.15 6.37
C SER A 112 15.74 9.06 7.20
N GLN A 113 14.62 9.50 6.64
CA GLN A 113 13.63 10.32 7.35
C GLN A 113 13.06 9.60 8.57
N LEU A 114 12.72 8.30 8.45
CA LEU A 114 12.24 7.48 9.56
C LEU A 114 13.27 7.44 10.70
N ARG A 115 14.54 7.18 10.38
CA ARG A 115 15.65 7.17 11.37
C ARG A 115 15.81 8.53 12.06
N ASP A 116 15.71 9.62 11.32
CA ASP A 116 15.84 10.97 11.88
C ASP A 116 14.70 11.27 12.87
N LEU A 117 13.47 10.90 12.52
CA LEU A 117 12.30 11.05 13.40
C LEU A 117 12.44 10.20 14.68
N ILE A 118 12.84 8.94 14.57
CA ILE A 118 13.09 8.05 15.73
C ILE A 118 14.17 8.65 16.64
N ASN A 119 15.29 9.12 16.07
CA ASN A 119 16.39 9.70 16.83
C ASN A 119 16.02 11.07 17.47
N SER A 120 14.99 11.75 16.98
CA SER A 120 14.51 13.01 17.53
C SER A 120 13.72 12.85 18.84
N VAL A 121 13.22 11.63 19.15
CA VAL A 121 12.47 11.32 20.37
C VAL A 121 13.42 11.23 21.55
N LYS A 122 13.20 12.09 22.57
CA LYS A 122 14.08 12.23 23.75
C LYS A 122 13.67 11.34 24.93
N ASN A 123 12.38 11.02 25.05
CA ASN A 123 11.90 10.13 26.08
C ASN A 123 12.54 8.73 25.91
N PRO A 124 13.26 8.20 26.91
CA PRO A 124 14.05 6.98 26.75
C PRO A 124 13.19 5.74 26.47
N TYR A 125 12.02 5.64 27.08
CA TYR A 125 11.11 4.52 26.90
C TYR A 125 10.50 4.52 25.49
N LEU A 126 10.03 5.69 25.01
CA LEU A 126 9.47 5.83 23.68
C LEU A 126 10.54 5.63 22.59
N SER A 127 11.74 6.18 22.78
CA SER A 127 12.87 5.95 21.88
C SER A 127 13.25 4.47 21.80
N GLN A 128 13.25 3.76 22.94
CA GLN A 128 13.54 2.33 22.97
C GLN A 128 12.45 1.51 22.26
N LEU A 129 11.18 1.84 22.47
CA LEU A 129 10.03 1.20 21.80
C LEU A 129 10.16 1.32 20.27
N LEU A 130 10.41 2.51 19.75
CA LEU A 130 10.59 2.74 18.33
C LEU A 130 11.80 1.99 17.77
N LYS A 131 12.93 1.98 18.48
CA LYS A 131 14.13 1.28 18.05
C LYS A 131 13.94 -0.23 17.99
N LYS A 132 13.24 -0.80 18.97
CA LYS A 132 12.91 -2.23 18.94
C LYS A 132 12.19 -2.63 17.67
N LEU A 133 11.18 -1.86 17.27
CA LEU A 133 10.36 -2.18 16.11
C LEU A 133 11.06 -1.86 14.78
N PHE A 134 11.56 -0.63 14.63
CA PHE A 134 12.02 -0.11 13.33
C PHE A 134 13.52 -0.25 13.08
N VAL A 135 14.32 -0.60 14.12
CA VAL A 135 15.78 -0.69 13.97
C VAL A 135 16.28 -2.10 14.27
N GLU A 136 15.77 -2.74 15.32
CA GLU A 136 16.25 -4.06 15.77
C GLU A 136 15.53 -5.19 15.02
N ASP A 137 14.21 -5.04 14.74
CA ASP A 137 13.43 -6.01 14.00
C ASP A 137 13.55 -5.79 12.48
N GLN A 138 14.54 -6.42 11.89
CA GLN A 138 14.82 -6.31 10.44
C GLN A 138 13.74 -7.00 9.58
N GLU A 139 13.08 -8.03 10.13
CA GLU A 139 11.99 -8.72 9.42
C GLU A 139 10.75 -7.83 9.33
N PHE A 140 10.37 -7.22 10.46
CA PHE A 140 9.29 -6.22 10.47
C PHE A 140 9.59 -5.07 9.51
N MET A 141 10.81 -4.51 9.56
CA MET A 141 11.19 -3.37 8.73
C MET A 141 11.07 -3.70 7.23
N LYS A 142 11.53 -4.88 6.81
CA LYS A 142 11.40 -5.35 5.43
C LYS A 142 9.94 -5.46 4.98
N ILE A 143 9.05 -5.93 5.87
CA ILE A 143 7.61 -5.99 5.59
C ILE A 143 7.04 -4.57 5.49
N PHE A 144 7.33 -3.71 6.45
CA PHE A 144 6.83 -2.34 6.54
C PHE A 144 7.20 -1.48 5.32
N GLU A 145 8.43 -1.60 4.84
CA GLU A 145 8.94 -0.89 3.65
C GLU A 145 8.21 -1.25 2.37
N GLY A 146 7.81 -2.51 2.21
CA GLY A 146 7.12 -2.99 1.01
C GLY A 146 5.60 -2.97 1.11
N HIS A 147 5.03 -2.56 2.26
CA HIS A 147 3.60 -2.69 2.51
C HIS A 147 2.78 -1.51 1.97
N SER A 148 1.52 -1.79 1.62
CA SER A 148 0.53 -0.75 1.31
C SER A 148 -0.12 -0.20 2.58
N ALA A 149 -0.60 1.04 2.53
CA ALA A 149 -1.45 1.59 3.59
C ALA A 149 -2.93 1.25 3.42
N ALA A 150 -3.35 0.76 2.23
CA ALA A 150 -4.74 0.42 1.96
C ALA A 150 -4.85 -0.64 0.84
N LYS A 151 -6.00 -1.31 0.76
CA LYS A 151 -6.26 -2.29 -0.31
C LYS A 151 -6.39 -1.64 -1.70
N THR A 152 -7.05 -0.49 -1.82
CA THR A 152 -7.43 0.09 -3.13
C THR A 152 -7.42 1.60 -3.21
N VAL A 153 -7.28 2.33 -2.11
CA VAL A 153 -7.34 3.81 -2.08
C VAL A 153 -6.14 4.34 -1.30
N HIS A 154 -5.82 5.62 -1.49
CA HIS A 154 -4.69 6.36 -0.92
C HIS A 154 -3.57 5.49 -0.32
N HIS A 155 -2.39 5.60 -0.88
CA HIS A 155 -1.22 4.78 -0.52
C HIS A 155 -1.40 3.25 -0.72
N GLY A 156 -2.30 2.83 -1.63
CA GLY A 156 -2.54 1.43 -2.00
C GLY A 156 -1.47 0.85 -2.92
N PHE A 157 -0.19 1.18 -2.70
CA PHE A 157 0.96 0.80 -3.52
C PHE A 157 2.13 0.34 -2.65
N ILE A 158 3.14 -0.28 -3.29
CA ILE A 158 4.38 -0.72 -2.61
C ILE A 158 5.07 0.50 -1.99
N GLY A 159 5.35 0.41 -0.69
CA GLY A 159 5.94 1.52 0.09
C GLY A 159 4.93 2.52 0.62
N GLY A 160 3.64 2.37 0.29
CA GLY A 160 2.59 3.30 0.68
C GLY A 160 2.40 3.43 2.19
N LEU A 161 2.58 2.34 2.96
CA LEU A 161 2.48 2.39 4.42
C LEU A 161 3.58 3.26 5.04
N MET A 162 4.81 3.12 4.59
CA MET A 162 5.92 3.94 5.09
C MET A 162 5.76 5.40 4.65
N GLU A 163 5.35 5.66 3.42
CA GLU A 163 5.11 7.00 2.90
C GLU A 163 4.02 7.72 3.69
N HIS A 164 2.87 7.09 3.90
CA HIS A 164 1.78 7.59 4.74
C HIS A 164 2.23 7.87 6.17
N THR A 165 2.88 6.90 6.82
CA THR A 165 3.39 7.04 8.18
C THR A 165 4.32 8.25 8.32
N LEU A 166 5.21 8.47 7.35
CA LEU A 166 6.08 9.64 7.33
C LEU A 166 5.32 10.94 7.08
N GLY A 167 4.32 10.94 6.19
CA GLY A 167 3.45 12.09 5.93
C GLY A 167 2.72 12.53 7.19
N VAL A 168 2.04 11.60 7.86
CA VAL A 168 1.35 11.84 9.12
C VAL A 168 2.30 12.34 10.21
N THR A 169 3.48 11.70 10.32
CA THR A 169 4.46 12.08 11.37
C THR A 169 5.02 13.48 11.14
N ARG A 170 5.28 13.91 9.90
CA ARG A 170 5.70 15.28 9.57
C ARG A 170 4.64 16.32 9.94
N LEU A 171 3.36 16.02 9.69
CA LEU A 171 2.24 16.87 10.11
C LEU A 171 2.16 16.96 11.64
N CYS A 172 2.32 15.83 12.33
CA CYS A 172 2.37 15.78 13.79
C CYS A 172 3.54 16.59 14.36
N ASP A 173 4.72 16.52 13.74
CA ASP A 173 5.89 17.30 14.15
C ASP A 173 5.65 18.81 14.00
N TYR A 174 5.06 19.23 12.88
CA TYR A 174 4.65 20.61 12.70
C TYR A 174 3.65 21.07 13.77
N MET A 175 2.61 20.25 14.07
CA MET A 175 1.63 20.56 15.09
C MET A 175 2.26 20.67 16.49
N ALA A 176 3.17 19.77 16.86
CA ALA A 176 3.86 19.79 18.13
C ALA A 176 4.70 21.06 18.32
N ASN A 177 5.31 21.56 17.24
CA ASN A 177 6.05 22.82 17.25
C ASN A 177 5.13 24.05 17.33
N ALA A 178 3.95 23.98 16.71
CA ALA A 178 2.99 25.08 16.69
C ALA A 178 2.14 25.18 17.98
N TYR A 179 1.88 24.06 18.64
CA TYR A 179 0.99 23.96 19.81
C TYR A 179 1.73 23.41 21.04
N PRO A 180 2.24 24.26 21.94
CA PRO A 180 3.03 23.84 23.11
C PRO A 180 2.31 22.93 24.12
N LEU A 181 0.99 22.77 24.01
CA LEU A 181 0.22 21.83 24.83
C LEU A 181 0.50 20.36 24.47
N LEU A 182 1.03 20.08 23.28
CA LEU A 182 1.28 18.73 22.78
C LEU A 182 2.62 18.20 23.31
N ASN A 183 2.62 16.98 23.82
CA ASN A 183 3.84 16.22 24.09
C ASN A 183 4.39 15.69 22.77
N ARG A 184 5.42 16.35 22.22
CA ARG A 184 6.02 16.00 20.94
C ARG A 184 6.50 14.56 20.89
N ASP A 185 7.18 14.07 21.92
CA ASP A 185 7.73 12.70 21.92
C ASP A 185 6.63 11.65 21.86
N LEU A 186 5.53 11.86 22.62
CA LEU A 186 4.37 10.98 22.55
C LEU A 186 3.70 11.03 21.17
N LEU A 187 3.49 12.22 20.62
CA LEU A 187 2.81 12.42 19.34
C LEU A 187 3.62 11.81 18.17
N ILE A 188 4.94 12.06 18.10
CA ILE A 188 5.80 11.45 17.07
C ILE A 188 5.80 9.93 17.19
N THR A 189 5.94 9.41 18.41
CA THR A 189 5.93 7.96 18.64
C THR A 189 4.61 7.33 18.19
N THR A 190 3.49 7.92 18.54
CA THR A 190 2.18 7.37 18.17
C THR A 190 1.88 7.54 16.69
N ALA A 191 2.36 8.61 16.05
CA ALA A 191 2.27 8.78 14.61
C ALA A 191 3.08 7.72 13.84
N LEU A 192 4.27 7.34 14.32
CA LEU A 192 5.05 6.26 13.72
C LEU A 192 4.42 4.88 13.94
N LEU A 193 3.64 4.69 14.99
CA LEU A 193 3.06 3.40 15.38
C LEU A 193 1.58 3.21 15.02
N HIS A 194 0.85 4.26 14.61
CA HIS A 194 -0.61 4.21 14.51
C HIS A 194 -1.11 3.11 13.57
N ASP A 195 -0.41 2.88 12.49
CA ASP A 195 -0.79 2.00 11.39
C ASP A 195 0.07 0.73 11.26
N VAL A 196 0.96 0.44 12.21
CA VAL A 196 1.83 -0.76 12.12
C VAL A 196 1.05 -2.06 12.04
N GLY A 197 -0.19 -2.10 12.54
CA GLY A 197 -1.08 -3.25 12.44
C GLY A 197 -1.48 -3.60 11.00
N LYS A 198 -1.39 -2.67 10.05
CA LYS A 198 -1.66 -2.92 8.62
C LYS A 198 -0.72 -3.97 8.03
N THR A 199 0.48 -4.14 8.57
CA THR A 199 1.43 -5.19 8.17
C THR A 199 0.90 -6.61 8.40
N LYS A 200 -0.13 -6.78 9.24
CA LYS A 200 -0.82 -8.05 9.46
C LYS A 200 -2.28 -8.01 8.98
N GLU A 201 -2.89 -6.83 8.90
CA GLU A 201 -4.26 -6.67 8.39
C GLU A 201 -4.36 -7.02 6.92
N LEU A 202 -3.37 -6.61 6.13
CA LEU A 202 -3.31 -6.89 4.69
C LEU A 202 -2.21 -7.90 4.40
N SER A 203 -2.45 -8.75 3.41
CA SER A 203 -1.40 -9.64 2.88
C SER A 203 -0.40 -8.84 2.03
N ALA A 204 0.81 -9.36 1.91
CA ALA A 204 1.82 -8.78 1.04
C ALA A 204 1.37 -8.74 -0.44
N PHE A 205 1.94 -7.82 -1.20
CA PHE A 205 1.82 -7.83 -2.65
C PHE A 205 2.32 -9.16 -3.24
N PRO A 206 1.77 -9.62 -4.37
CA PRO A 206 0.82 -8.93 -5.25
C PRO A 206 -0.66 -9.04 -4.86
N MET A 207 -1.01 -9.80 -3.83
CA MET A 207 -2.42 -10.02 -3.43
C MET A 207 -3.04 -8.75 -2.85
N ASN A 208 -2.39 -8.15 -1.87
CA ASN A 208 -2.83 -6.95 -1.15
C ASN A 208 -4.32 -7.02 -0.73
N ASP A 209 -4.70 -8.11 -0.08
CA ASP A 209 -6.06 -8.35 0.41
C ASP A 209 -6.09 -8.55 1.92
N TYR A 210 -7.25 -8.42 2.52
CA TYR A 210 -7.41 -8.65 3.95
C TYR A 210 -7.07 -10.10 4.33
N THR A 211 -6.27 -10.25 5.39
CA THR A 211 -6.03 -11.52 6.04
C THR A 211 -7.22 -11.91 6.93
N ASP A 212 -7.27 -13.16 7.40
CA ASP A 212 -8.29 -13.57 8.38
C ASP A 212 -8.19 -12.73 9.67
N GLU A 213 -6.98 -12.48 10.16
CA GLU A 213 -6.73 -11.62 11.33
C GLU A 213 -7.19 -10.18 11.06
N GLY A 214 -6.91 -9.66 9.87
CA GLY A 214 -7.34 -8.33 9.43
C GLY A 214 -8.86 -8.19 9.39
N GLN A 215 -9.57 -9.20 8.86
CA GLN A 215 -11.03 -9.21 8.81
C GLN A 215 -11.67 -9.30 10.19
N LEU A 216 -11.07 -10.04 11.12
CA LEU A 216 -11.63 -10.29 12.44
C LEU A 216 -11.32 -9.16 13.45
N LEU A 217 -10.13 -8.58 13.40
CA LEU A 217 -9.64 -7.64 14.41
C LEU A 217 -9.43 -6.22 13.89
N GLY A 218 -8.97 -6.07 12.65
CA GLY A 218 -8.59 -4.81 12.06
C GLY A 218 -7.25 -4.27 12.59
N HIS A 219 -6.56 -3.43 11.79
CA HIS A 219 -5.21 -2.93 12.09
C HIS A 219 -5.10 -2.17 13.41
N ILE A 220 -6.15 -1.45 13.83
CA ILE A 220 -6.15 -0.67 15.09
C ILE A 220 -5.90 -1.58 16.30
N VAL A 221 -6.65 -2.69 16.37
CA VAL A 221 -6.52 -3.65 17.48
C VAL A 221 -5.21 -4.43 17.35
N ILE A 222 -4.88 -4.90 16.15
CA ILE A 222 -3.63 -5.60 15.87
C ILE A 222 -2.43 -4.72 16.25
N GLY A 223 -2.40 -3.46 15.83
CA GLY A 223 -1.33 -2.51 16.14
C GLY A 223 -1.20 -2.25 17.64
N ALA A 224 -2.33 -2.08 18.35
CA ALA A 224 -2.34 -1.94 19.80
C ALA A 224 -1.76 -3.17 20.52
N GLN A 225 -2.07 -4.39 20.06
CA GLN A 225 -1.50 -5.63 20.59
C GLN A 225 0.00 -5.73 20.29
N MET A 226 0.44 -5.44 19.08
CA MET A 226 1.87 -5.43 18.72
C MET A 226 2.66 -4.49 19.63
N VAL A 227 2.17 -3.28 19.84
CA VAL A 227 2.83 -2.30 20.72
C VAL A 227 2.84 -2.74 22.18
N HIS A 228 1.72 -3.30 22.67
CA HIS A 228 1.64 -3.85 24.03
C HIS A 228 2.69 -4.97 24.26
N ASP A 229 2.85 -5.87 23.30
CA ASP A 229 3.81 -6.96 23.43
C ASP A 229 5.27 -6.44 23.40
N LEU A 230 5.58 -5.46 22.54
CA LEU A 230 6.89 -4.80 22.54
C LEU A 230 7.20 -4.07 23.85
N VAL A 231 6.21 -3.41 24.46
CA VAL A 231 6.36 -2.72 25.75
C VAL A 231 6.73 -3.68 26.87
N LYS A 232 6.17 -4.91 26.88
CA LYS A 232 6.53 -5.94 27.88
C LYS A 232 8.01 -6.34 27.85
N GLU A 233 8.65 -6.15 26.71
CA GLU A 233 10.08 -6.44 26.56
C GLU A 233 11.00 -5.30 27.01
N ILE A 234 10.43 -4.14 27.38
CA ILE A 234 11.17 -2.97 27.84
C ILE A 234 11.06 -2.90 29.37
N PRO A 235 12.16 -3.13 30.12
CA PRO A 235 12.13 -3.09 31.57
C PRO A 235 11.63 -1.73 32.09
N ASP A 236 10.79 -1.77 33.11
CA ASP A 236 10.30 -0.59 33.84
C ASP A 236 9.55 0.40 32.94
N PHE A 237 8.99 -0.02 31.82
CA PHE A 237 8.17 0.86 30.99
C PHE A 237 6.95 1.35 31.79
N PRO A 238 6.73 2.69 31.93
CA PRO A 238 5.67 3.19 32.79
C PRO A 238 4.28 2.83 32.25
N GLU A 239 3.46 2.12 33.02
CA GLU A 239 2.09 1.73 32.66
C GLU A 239 1.23 2.91 32.16
N LYS A 240 1.36 4.07 32.80
CA LYS A 240 0.65 5.27 32.38
C LYS A 240 1.05 5.73 30.98
N LEU A 241 2.33 5.60 30.62
CA LEU A 241 2.84 5.96 29.30
C LEU A 241 2.38 4.95 28.24
N GLU A 242 2.41 3.66 28.57
CA GLU A 242 1.85 2.60 27.72
C GLU A 242 0.38 2.88 27.40
N ASN A 243 -0.45 3.14 28.42
CA ASN A 243 -1.87 3.45 28.24
C ASN A 243 -2.09 4.68 27.35
N GLN A 244 -1.20 5.69 27.39
CA GLN A 244 -1.27 6.86 26.51
C GLN A 244 -0.93 6.50 25.06
N VAL A 245 0.12 5.71 24.83
CA VAL A 245 0.48 5.24 23.48
C VAL A 245 -0.65 4.40 22.89
N ILE A 246 -1.12 3.40 23.62
CA ILE A 246 -2.21 2.52 23.18
C ILE A 246 -3.49 3.33 22.92
N HIS A 247 -3.82 4.30 23.78
CA HIS A 247 -5.00 5.15 23.56
C HIS A 247 -4.91 5.92 22.24
N CYS A 248 -3.76 6.51 21.91
CA CYS A 248 -3.59 7.22 20.64
C CYS A 248 -3.80 6.29 19.43
N ILE A 249 -3.27 5.05 19.50
CA ILE A 249 -3.48 4.04 18.44
C ILE A 249 -4.97 3.67 18.34
N LEU A 250 -5.64 3.37 19.47
CA LEU A 250 -7.05 3.00 19.47
C LEU A 250 -7.99 4.12 19.02
N ALA A 251 -7.57 5.37 19.07
CA ALA A 251 -8.40 6.53 18.82
C ALA A 251 -8.06 7.28 17.52
N HIS A 252 -7.07 6.82 16.72
CA HIS A 252 -6.55 7.64 15.63
C HIS A 252 -7.56 7.89 14.50
N HIS A 253 -8.53 6.99 14.24
CA HIS A 253 -9.61 7.26 13.29
C HIS A 253 -10.66 8.28 13.80
N GLY A 254 -10.61 8.67 15.08
CA GLY A 254 -11.40 9.74 15.68
C GLY A 254 -12.83 9.38 16.04
N GLU A 255 -13.60 8.80 15.14
CA GLU A 255 -15.00 8.49 15.32
C GLU A 255 -15.26 6.97 15.39
N LEU A 256 -16.28 6.59 16.18
CA LEU A 256 -16.66 5.16 16.32
C LEU A 256 -17.17 4.58 15.00
N GLU A 257 -17.83 5.39 14.18
CA GLU A 257 -18.33 5.02 12.86
C GLU A 257 -17.20 4.68 11.86
N TYR A 258 -16.00 5.20 12.12
CA TYR A 258 -14.81 4.91 11.31
C TYR A 258 -13.98 3.75 11.87
N GLY A 259 -14.54 2.98 12.81
CA GLY A 259 -13.91 1.80 13.40
C GLY A 259 -12.99 2.08 14.59
N SER A 260 -12.89 3.33 15.05
CA SER A 260 -12.11 3.65 16.27
C SER A 260 -12.78 3.04 17.50
N PRO A 261 -12.10 2.17 18.29
CA PRO A 261 -12.68 1.64 19.53
C PRO A 261 -12.93 2.70 20.61
N LYS A 262 -12.24 3.83 20.53
CA LYS A 262 -12.35 4.99 21.44
C LYS A 262 -12.26 6.29 20.66
N LYS A 263 -12.99 7.32 21.15
CA LYS A 263 -12.77 8.69 20.70
C LYS A 263 -11.50 9.27 21.34
N PRO A 264 -10.80 10.18 20.64
CA PRO A 264 -9.61 10.84 21.18
C PRO A 264 -9.88 11.56 22.50
N ALA A 265 -9.16 11.21 23.56
CA ALA A 265 -9.25 11.83 24.89
C ALA A 265 -7.96 12.60 25.28
N LEU A 266 -6.87 12.40 24.55
CA LEU A 266 -5.62 13.14 24.70
C LEU A 266 -5.48 14.17 23.57
N ALA A 267 -4.81 15.28 23.84
CA ALA A 267 -4.52 16.29 22.81
C ALA A 267 -3.71 15.69 21.66
N GLU A 268 -2.78 14.80 21.96
CA GLU A 268 -1.96 14.07 20.99
C GLU A 268 -2.82 13.13 20.11
N ALA A 269 -3.81 12.46 20.69
CA ALA A 269 -4.72 11.61 19.92
C ALA A 269 -5.60 12.43 18.97
N VAL A 270 -6.04 13.64 19.37
CA VAL A 270 -6.75 14.57 18.50
C VAL A 270 -5.85 15.06 17.36
N ALA A 271 -4.61 15.44 17.68
CA ALA A 271 -3.64 15.91 16.68
C ALA A 271 -3.30 14.81 15.69
N LEU A 272 -3.09 13.56 16.15
CA LEU A 272 -2.84 12.40 15.31
C LEU A 272 -4.01 12.15 14.34
N ASN A 273 -5.24 12.13 14.82
CA ASN A 273 -6.43 11.95 13.97
C ASN A 273 -6.54 13.04 12.88
N LEU A 274 -6.26 14.30 13.23
CA LEU A 274 -6.28 15.40 12.24
C LEU A 274 -5.17 15.24 11.20
N ALA A 275 -3.97 14.83 11.61
CA ALA A 275 -2.84 14.61 10.72
C ALA A 275 -3.10 13.44 9.75
N ASP A 276 -3.58 12.32 10.26
CA ASP A 276 -3.95 11.13 9.50
C ASP A 276 -5.01 11.44 8.43
N ASN A 277 -6.12 12.06 8.83
CA ASN A 277 -7.16 12.52 7.92
C ASN A 277 -6.65 13.50 6.85
N THR A 278 -5.71 14.37 7.24
CA THR A 278 -5.14 15.35 6.30
C THR A 278 -4.31 14.66 5.25
N ASP A 279 -3.40 13.76 5.64
CA ASP A 279 -2.53 13.03 4.74
C ASP A 279 -3.35 12.18 3.76
N ALA A 280 -4.27 11.36 4.25
CA ALA A 280 -5.13 10.51 3.43
C ALA A 280 -5.96 11.31 2.39
N ARG A 281 -6.50 12.47 2.78
CA ARG A 281 -7.27 13.32 1.85
C ARG A 281 -6.39 14.01 0.83
N MET A 282 -5.21 14.47 1.21
CA MET A 282 -4.27 15.11 0.28
C MET A 282 -3.74 14.10 -0.73
N GLU A 283 -3.44 12.88 -0.30
CA GLU A 283 -3.03 11.81 -1.24
C GLU A 283 -4.15 11.46 -2.22
N THR A 284 -5.39 11.31 -1.74
CA THR A 284 -6.55 11.10 -2.64
C THR A 284 -6.67 12.22 -3.69
N LEU A 285 -6.44 13.48 -3.32
CA LEU A 285 -6.44 14.60 -4.28
C LEU A 285 -5.30 14.46 -5.28
N THR A 286 -4.11 14.09 -4.83
CA THR A 286 -2.94 13.86 -5.68
C THR A 286 -3.24 12.77 -6.72
N GLU A 287 -3.76 11.62 -6.31
CA GLU A 287 -4.16 10.54 -7.21
C GLU A 287 -5.21 11.00 -8.25
N ILE A 288 -6.27 11.71 -7.81
CA ILE A 288 -7.33 12.23 -8.70
C ILE A 288 -6.73 13.19 -9.73
N PHE A 289 -5.82 14.06 -9.31
CA PHE A 289 -5.21 15.04 -10.20
C PHE A 289 -4.23 14.40 -11.17
N HIS A 290 -3.47 13.38 -10.76
CA HIS A 290 -2.57 12.62 -11.62
C HIS A 290 -3.33 11.78 -12.66
N ALA A 291 -4.44 11.14 -12.29
CA ALA A 291 -5.23 10.29 -13.19
C ALA A 291 -5.78 11.06 -14.41
N ASP A 292 -6.12 12.34 -14.26
CA ASP A 292 -6.63 13.17 -15.37
C ASP A 292 -5.53 13.72 -16.31
N LYS A 293 -4.26 13.52 -15.99
CA LYS A 293 -3.09 14.00 -16.79
C LYS A 293 -3.17 15.47 -17.23
N GLY A 294 -3.77 16.32 -16.42
CA GLY A 294 -3.88 17.75 -16.68
C GLY A 294 -4.83 18.18 -17.82
N LYS A 295 -5.70 17.29 -18.31
CA LYS A 295 -6.55 17.54 -19.46
C LYS A 295 -7.78 18.42 -19.19
N LYS A 296 -8.25 18.48 -17.94
CA LYS A 296 -9.46 19.21 -17.56
C LYS A 296 -9.21 20.14 -16.39
N GLU A 297 -9.81 21.33 -16.40
CA GLU A 297 -9.86 22.20 -15.22
C GLU A 297 -10.80 21.64 -14.15
N TRP A 298 -12.00 21.23 -14.54
CA TRP A 298 -13.01 20.63 -13.67
C TRP A 298 -12.98 19.11 -13.82
N LEU A 299 -12.76 18.43 -12.69
CA LEU A 299 -12.63 16.97 -12.63
C LEU A 299 -13.96 16.25 -12.35
N GLY A 300 -15.01 17.02 -12.07
CA GLY A 300 -16.32 16.49 -11.73
C GLY A 300 -16.55 16.31 -10.23
N TYR A 301 -17.71 15.75 -9.89
CA TYR A 301 -18.11 15.50 -8.49
C TYR A 301 -17.33 14.33 -7.91
N ASN A 302 -16.72 14.55 -6.75
CA ASN A 302 -16.08 13.51 -5.97
C ASN A 302 -16.83 13.27 -4.66
N ARG A 303 -17.15 12.00 -4.37
CA ARG A 303 -17.95 11.62 -3.20
C ARG A 303 -17.23 11.83 -1.87
N LEU A 304 -15.91 11.64 -1.82
CA LEU A 304 -15.13 11.80 -0.58
C LEU A 304 -15.10 13.28 -0.13
N PHE A 305 -15.07 14.19 -1.11
CA PHE A 305 -15.03 15.63 -0.84
C PHE A 305 -16.42 16.28 -0.90
N GLU A 306 -17.45 15.53 -1.31
CA GLU A 306 -18.82 16.01 -1.51
C GLU A 306 -18.87 17.30 -2.35
N SER A 307 -17.97 17.42 -3.32
CA SER A 307 -17.76 18.63 -4.11
C SER A 307 -17.31 18.33 -5.54
N ASN A 308 -17.54 19.27 -6.45
CA ASN A 308 -16.88 19.29 -7.73
C ASN A 308 -15.45 19.82 -7.56
N LEU A 309 -14.47 19.01 -7.94
CA LEU A 309 -13.06 19.35 -7.82
C LEU A 309 -12.60 20.14 -9.04
N ARG A 310 -11.73 21.14 -8.83
CA ARG A 310 -11.14 21.96 -9.88
C ARG A 310 -9.65 22.14 -9.63
N ARG A 311 -8.86 22.09 -10.69
CA ARG A 311 -7.45 22.47 -10.62
C ARG A 311 -7.32 23.98 -10.40
N THR A 312 -6.34 24.39 -9.61
CA THR A 312 -5.89 25.76 -9.57
C THR A 312 -5.16 26.02 -10.89
N GLY A 313 -5.62 26.98 -11.67
CA GLY A 313 -4.94 27.38 -12.89
C GLY A 313 -3.57 27.99 -12.59
N ASP A 314 -2.77 28.21 -13.64
CA ASP A 314 -1.52 28.96 -13.54
C ASP A 314 -1.86 30.39 -13.04
N ILE A 315 -1.19 30.80 -11.94
CA ILE A 315 -1.35 32.11 -11.32
C ILE A 315 -0.28 33.05 -11.87
#